data_2668ae8fb29bed23ce10454dba7921de
#
_entry.id   2668ae8fb29bed23ce10454dba7921de
#
_cell.length_a   1.000
_cell.length_b   1.000
_cell.length_c   1.000
_cell.angle_alpha   90.00
_cell.angle_beta   90.00
_cell.angle_gamma   90.00
#
_symmetry.space_group_name_H-M   'P 1'
#
loop_
_entity.id
_entity.type
_entity.pdbx_description
1 polymer ?
#
loop_
_entity_poly.entity_id
_entity_poly.type
_entity_poly.pdbx_seq_one_letter_code
_entity_poly.pdbx_strand_id
1 'polypeptide(L)'
;MTDNNLPKEPVFENVSNAEVKQKWGLKENETPQSISLEQINPGNNDWFERNQEFEVFNRLREEDPVHFTQDSQFGSYWSITSYEDIKAIDMDHERFSSDIMNGGIRLGGQPMNEPPDALFHLPMFIMQDQPKHTGQRKEVAPMFTGAHLGNFEELIRSRTVEILDGLPDGESFNWVDDVSIELTSRMLATLFDIPQEDRHKLIHWSDTVERISNPDFFETPEEGFQELWKCFEYFNSIWEERKANDQGGGDLISMLARGDATKNMSPNEFLG
;
A
#
# COMPACT_ATOMS: atom_id res chain seq x y z
N MET A 1 -23.76 -7.71 28.50
CA MET A 1 -22.72 -7.98 27.49
C MET A 1 -21.44 -8.12 28.26
N THR A 2 -20.91 -9.31 28.33
CA THR A 2 -19.76 -9.65 29.18
C THR A 2 -18.49 -9.20 28.50
N ASP A 3 -17.56 -8.63 29.24
CA ASP A 3 -16.24 -8.02 28.86
C ASP A 3 -15.27 -8.91 28.08
N ASN A 4 -15.73 -10.02 27.49
CA ASN A 4 -14.85 -11.00 26.83
C ASN A 4 -14.61 -10.76 25.33
N ASN A 5 -15.15 -9.69 24.74
CA ASN A 5 -15.04 -9.39 23.29
C ASN A 5 -14.24 -8.10 22.99
N LEU A 6 -13.42 -7.65 23.90
CA LEU A 6 -12.46 -6.59 23.57
C LEU A 6 -11.37 -7.15 22.66
N PRO A 7 -10.94 -6.41 21.62
CA PRO A 7 -9.83 -6.81 20.77
C PRO A 7 -8.60 -7.14 21.62
N LYS A 8 -8.00 -8.29 21.37
CA LYS A 8 -6.71 -8.60 21.98
C LYS A 8 -5.65 -7.74 21.30
N GLU A 9 -4.66 -7.29 22.07
CA GLU A 9 -3.52 -6.57 21.52
C GLU A 9 -2.85 -7.40 20.42
N PRO A 10 -2.46 -6.80 19.29
CA PRO A 10 -1.78 -7.51 18.23
C PRO A 10 -0.39 -7.98 18.67
N VAL A 11 -0.02 -9.15 18.19
CA VAL A 11 1.23 -9.84 18.58
C VAL A 11 2.36 -9.51 17.58
N PHE A 12 2.48 -8.26 17.15
CA PHE A 12 3.45 -7.87 16.11
C PHE A 12 4.88 -7.71 16.57
N GLU A 13 5.12 -7.57 17.87
CA GLU A 13 6.48 -7.39 18.36
C GLU A 13 7.23 -8.74 18.40
N ASN A 14 8.09 -8.96 17.41
CA ASN A 14 9.13 -10.00 17.38
C ASN A 14 8.68 -11.48 17.25
N VAL A 15 7.52 -11.75 16.66
CA VAL A 15 7.15 -13.14 16.36
C VAL A 15 7.70 -13.54 15.00
N SER A 16 8.58 -14.54 14.96
CA SER A 16 9.12 -15.05 13.70
C SER A 16 8.03 -15.76 12.87
N ASN A 17 8.19 -15.81 11.54
CA ASN A 17 7.29 -16.56 10.66
C ASN A 17 7.11 -18.03 11.11
N ALA A 18 8.14 -18.63 11.68
CA ALA A 18 8.09 -19.99 12.20
C ALA A 18 7.17 -20.11 13.42
N GLU A 19 7.21 -19.16 14.34
CA GLU A 19 6.33 -19.12 15.51
C GLU A 19 4.88 -18.81 15.11
N VAL A 20 4.65 -17.89 14.15
CA VAL A 20 3.33 -17.65 13.56
C VAL A 20 2.77 -18.94 12.97
N LYS A 21 3.56 -19.62 12.15
CA LYS A 21 3.16 -20.89 11.51
C LYS A 21 2.94 -22.01 12.53
N GLN A 22 3.72 -22.06 13.61
CA GLN A 22 3.53 -23.02 14.70
C GLN A 22 2.22 -22.79 15.46
N LYS A 23 1.84 -21.55 15.72
CA LYS A 23 0.67 -21.20 16.53
C LYS A 23 -0.64 -21.16 15.72
N TRP A 24 -0.62 -20.58 14.54
CA TRP A 24 -1.81 -20.33 13.71
C TRP A 24 -1.78 -21.01 12.34
N GLY A 25 -0.68 -21.72 12.00
CA GLY A 25 -0.58 -22.43 10.72
C GLY A 25 -1.61 -23.56 10.60
N LEU A 26 -2.01 -23.82 9.36
CA LEU A 26 -2.92 -24.90 9.05
C LEU A 26 -2.22 -26.27 9.10
N LYS A 27 -2.91 -27.27 9.62
CA LYS A 27 -2.44 -28.66 9.49
C LYS A 27 -2.53 -29.09 8.02
N GLU A 28 -1.73 -30.07 7.65
CA GLU A 28 -1.60 -30.54 6.25
C GLU A 28 -2.94 -30.96 5.63
N ASN A 29 -3.82 -31.54 6.42
CA ASN A 29 -5.12 -32.03 5.98
C ASN A 29 -6.29 -31.05 6.22
N GLU A 30 -6.03 -29.85 6.73
CA GLU A 30 -7.07 -28.85 6.91
C GLU A 30 -7.35 -28.15 5.58
N THR A 31 -8.63 -28.06 5.27
CA THR A 31 -9.18 -27.38 4.10
C THR A 31 -10.29 -26.42 4.57
N PRO A 32 -10.68 -25.45 3.75
CA PRO A 32 -11.78 -24.54 4.13
C PRO A 32 -13.07 -25.28 4.54
N GLN A 33 -13.34 -26.47 4.01
CA GLN A 33 -14.54 -27.27 4.30
C GLN A 33 -14.35 -28.20 5.49
N SER A 34 -13.11 -28.55 5.87
CA SER A 34 -12.84 -29.53 6.93
C SER A 34 -12.82 -28.95 8.33
N ILE A 35 -12.69 -27.63 8.47
CA ILE A 35 -12.66 -26.93 9.76
C ILE A 35 -13.98 -26.20 10.03
N SER A 36 -14.28 -25.93 11.31
CA SER A 36 -15.45 -25.14 11.67
C SER A 36 -15.28 -23.66 11.28
N LEU A 37 -16.39 -22.94 11.13
CA LEU A 37 -16.35 -21.51 10.79
C LEU A 37 -15.51 -20.71 11.81
N GLU A 38 -15.66 -21.00 13.10
CA GLU A 38 -14.91 -20.30 14.16
C GLU A 38 -13.39 -20.51 14.10
N GLN A 39 -12.94 -21.55 13.39
CA GLN A 39 -11.52 -21.83 13.19
C GLN A 39 -10.94 -21.14 11.92
N ILE A 40 -11.81 -20.61 11.08
CA ILE A 40 -11.35 -19.90 9.89
C ILE A 40 -10.71 -18.58 10.29
N ASN A 41 -9.45 -18.42 9.92
CA ASN A 41 -8.73 -17.14 9.95
C ASN A 41 -8.43 -16.73 8.50
N PRO A 42 -9.22 -15.83 7.89
CA PRO A 42 -9.01 -15.43 6.49
C PRO A 42 -7.68 -14.75 6.22
N GLY A 43 -7.06 -14.15 7.26
CA GLY A 43 -5.74 -13.55 7.18
C GLY A 43 -4.58 -14.54 7.31
N ASN A 44 -4.85 -15.85 7.35
CA ASN A 44 -3.79 -16.85 7.41
C ASN A 44 -3.12 -17.05 6.05
N ASN A 45 -1.81 -16.83 5.99
CA ASN A 45 -1.02 -16.95 4.76
C ASN A 45 -1.07 -18.35 4.13
N ASP A 46 -1.26 -19.40 4.94
CA ASP A 46 -1.33 -20.78 4.43
C ASP A 46 -2.45 -20.97 3.40
N TRP A 47 -3.54 -20.22 3.49
CA TRP A 47 -4.61 -20.27 2.48
C TRP A 47 -4.13 -19.79 1.12
N PHE A 48 -3.35 -18.72 1.09
CA PHE A 48 -2.76 -18.14 -0.13
C PHE A 48 -1.64 -19.02 -0.67
N GLU A 49 -0.76 -19.56 0.20
CA GLU A 49 0.27 -20.51 -0.21
C GLU A 49 -0.30 -21.78 -0.87
N ARG A 50 -1.49 -22.21 -0.42
CA ARG A 50 -2.19 -23.39 -0.96
C ARG A 50 -3.15 -23.06 -2.10
N ASN A 51 -3.32 -21.80 -2.49
CA ASN A 51 -4.33 -21.32 -3.45
C ASN A 51 -5.76 -21.71 -3.06
N GLN A 52 -6.08 -21.61 -1.77
CA GLN A 52 -7.41 -21.95 -1.20
C GLN A 52 -8.16 -20.72 -0.70
N GLU A 53 -7.61 -19.51 -0.82
CA GLU A 53 -8.18 -18.25 -0.37
C GLU A 53 -9.58 -17.99 -0.95
N PHE A 54 -9.79 -18.31 -2.23
CA PHE A 54 -11.11 -18.16 -2.86
C PHE A 54 -12.16 -19.09 -2.27
N GLU A 55 -11.79 -20.31 -1.89
CA GLU A 55 -12.70 -21.25 -1.24
C GLU A 55 -13.08 -20.76 0.16
N VAL A 56 -12.12 -20.22 0.91
CA VAL A 56 -12.36 -19.59 2.21
C VAL A 56 -13.35 -18.44 2.08
N PHE A 57 -13.08 -17.49 1.19
CA PHE A 57 -13.98 -16.35 1.01
C PHE A 57 -15.34 -16.73 0.44
N ASN A 58 -15.42 -17.73 -0.42
CA ASN A 58 -16.72 -18.24 -0.91
C ASN A 58 -17.54 -18.82 0.24
N ARG A 59 -16.93 -19.67 1.05
CA ARG A 59 -17.58 -20.26 2.21
C ARG A 59 -18.06 -19.20 3.20
N LEU A 60 -17.23 -18.21 3.51
CA LEU A 60 -17.63 -17.12 4.42
C LEU A 60 -18.78 -16.30 3.83
N ARG A 61 -18.78 -16.00 2.53
CA ARG A 61 -19.90 -15.28 1.90
C ARG A 61 -21.23 -16.00 2.03
N GLU A 62 -21.20 -17.32 1.98
CA GLU A 62 -22.41 -18.15 2.03
C GLU A 62 -22.89 -18.43 3.46
N GLU A 63 -21.95 -18.68 4.40
CA GLU A 63 -22.29 -19.20 5.72
C GLU A 63 -22.14 -18.15 6.83
N ASP A 64 -21.18 -17.20 6.71
CA ASP A 64 -20.86 -16.19 7.74
C ASP A 64 -20.23 -14.93 7.13
N PRO A 65 -21.01 -14.10 6.39
CA PRO A 65 -20.48 -12.98 5.61
C PRO A 65 -19.86 -11.86 6.45
N VAL A 66 -20.14 -11.81 7.75
CA VAL A 66 -19.54 -10.88 8.74
C VAL A 66 -18.86 -11.73 9.80
N HIS A 67 -17.70 -12.24 9.46
CA HIS A 67 -17.00 -13.25 10.24
C HIS A 67 -16.06 -12.63 11.29
N PHE A 68 -16.10 -13.15 12.53
CA PHE A 68 -15.23 -12.73 13.62
C PHE A 68 -14.11 -13.74 13.88
N THR A 69 -12.88 -13.32 13.63
CA THR A 69 -11.67 -14.06 14.01
C THR A 69 -11.25 -13.63 15.41
N GLN A 70 -11.32 -14.52 16.39
CA GLN A 70 -11.08 -14.22 17.79
C GLN A 70 -9.57 -14.17 18.15
N ASP A 71 -8.77 -15.05 17.55
CA ASP A 71 -7.33 -15.16 17.80
C ASP A 71 -6.57 -15.39 16.50
N SER A 72 -5.64 -14.51 16.22
CA SER A 72 -4.76 -14.59 15.05
C SER A 72 -3.44 -13.88 15.33
N GLN A 73 -2.51 -13.99 14.41
CA GLN A 73 -1.27 -13.20 14.43
C GLN A 73 -1.52 -11.68 14.39
N PHE A 74 -2.72 -11.26 14.01
CA PHE A 74 -3.15 -9.86 13.94
C PHE A 74 -4.04 -9.43 15.12
N GLY A 75 -4.18 -10.27 16.16
CA GLY A 75 -5.19 -10.09 17.17
C GLY A 75 -6.58 -10.53 16.70
N SER A 76 -7.63 -9.99 17.32
CA SER A 76 -9.00 -10.26 16.90
C SER A 76 -9.50 -9.21 15.91
N TYR A 77 -10.24 -9.66 14.88
CA TYR A 77 -10.75 -8.78 13.84
C TYR A 77 -12.01 -9.33 13.17
N TRP A 78 -12.72 -8.45 12.46
CA TRP A 78 -13.86 -8.80 11.64
C TRP A 78 -13.47 -8.87 10.17
N SER A 79 -13.91 -9.92 9.48
CA SER A 79 -13.80 -10.06 8.04
C SER A 79 -15.15 -9.86 7.39
N ILE A 80 -15.24 -8.93 6.46
CA ILE A 80 -16.46 -8.62 5.72
C ILE A 80 -16.30 -9.16 4.31
N THR A 81 -17.18 -10.04 3.88
CA THR A 81 -17.01 -10.77 2.62
C THR A 81 -18.14 -10.55 1.61
N SER A 82 -19.30 -10.02 2.01
CA SER A 82 -20.35 -9.65 1.08
C SER A 82 -20.10 -8.28 0.43
N TYR A 83 -20.39 -8.14 -0.85
CA TYR A 83 -20.18 -6.89 -1.59
C TYR A 83 -20.97 -5.70 -0.99
N GLU A 84 -22.24 -5.94 -0.61
CA GLU A 84 -23.08 -4.86 -0.08
C GLU A 84 -22.60 -4.39 1.29
N ASP A 85 -22.13 -5.28 2.16
CA ASP A 85 -21.58 -4.93 3.46
C ASP A 85 -20.23 -4.21 3.32
N ILE A 86 -19.35 -4.70 2.44
CA ILE A 86 -18.08 -4.03 2.12
C ILE A 86 -18.35 -2.60 1.65
N LYS A 87 -19.26 -2.43 0.69
CA LYS A 87 -19.62 -1.12 0.17
C LYS A 87 -20.21 -0.21 1.23
N ALA A 88 -21.08 -0.74 2.10
CA ALA A 88 -21.70 0.04 3.17
C ALA A 88 -20.65 0.54 4.18
N ILE A 89 -19.68 -0.30 4.54
CA ILE A 89 -18.59 0.04 5.45
C ILE A 89 -17.61 1.02 4.81
N ASP A 90 -17.19 0.77 3.57
CA ASP A 90 -16.24 1.60 2.85
C ASP A 90 -16.75 3.04 2.61
N MET A 91 -18.06 3.19 2.44
CA MET A 91 -18.70 4.49 2.29
C MET A 91 -18.97 5.23 3.61
N ASP A 92 -18.87 4.57 4.74
CA ASP A 92 -19.21 5.11 6.07
C ASP A 92 -17.95 5.50 6.85
N HIS A 93 -17.24 6.47 6.33
CA HIS A 93 -16.01 7.00 6.93
C HIS A 93 -16.21 7.64 8.31
N GLU A 94 -17.46 7.96 8.72
CA GLU A 94 -17.72 8.50 10.05
C GLU A 94 -17.64 7.43 11.15
N ARG A 95 -17.98 6.18 10.82
CA ARG A 95 -17.94 5.05 11.76
C ARG A 95 -16.72 4.15 11.56
N PHE A 96 -16.21 4.07 10.33
CA PHE A 96 -15.08 3.21 9.97
C PHE A 96 -13.91 4.07 9.49
N SER A 97 -13.02 4.36 10.41
CA SER A 97 -11.86 5.20 10.19
C SER A 97 -10.72 4.43 9.52
N SER A 98 -10.02 5.09 8.60
CA SER A 98 -8.73 4.64 8.06
C SER A 98 -7.55 5.41 8.66
N ASP A 99 -7.81 6.33 9.60
CA ASP A 99 -6.78 7.20 10.16
C ASP A 99 -5.79 6.41 11.02
N ILE A 100 -4.50 6.71 10.86
CA ILE A 100 -3.41 6.09 11.61
C ILE A 100 -3.59 6.25 13.13
N MET A 101 -4.22 7.34 13.57
CA MET A 101 -4.53 7.58 14.98
C MET A 101 -5.55 6.56 15.52
N ASN A 102 -6.33 5.92 14.66
CA ASN A 102 -7.29 4.89 14.99
C ASN A 102 -6.81 3.46 14.61
N GLY A 103 -5.54 3.29 14.24
CA GLY A 103 -4.95 2.02 13.85
C GLY A 103 -4.61 1.90 12.35
N GLY A 104 -5.08 2.83 11.53
CA GLY A 104 -4.81 2.86 10.10
C GLY A 104 -5.49 1.72 9.32
N ILE A 105 -4.93 1.42 8.15
CA ILE A 105 -5.47 0.42 7.21
C ILE A 105 -4.81 -0.96 7.35
N ARG A 106 -3.86 -1.10 8.27
CA ARG A 106 -3.17 -2.39 8.47
C ARG A 106 -4.00 -3.29 9.36
N LEU A 107 -4.13 -4.54 8.99
CA LEU A 107 -4.72 -5.53 9.86
C LEU A 107 -3.89 -5.62 11.17
N GLY A 108 -4.55 -5.47 12.32
CA GLY A 108 -3.91 -5.41 13.63
C GLY A 108 -3.20 -4.09 13.97
N GLY A 109 -3.39 -3.05 13.16
CA GLY A 109 -2.91 -1.71 13.47
C GLY A 109 -3.47 -1.21 14.81
N GLN A 110 -2.64 -0.53 15.60
CA GLN A 110 -3.02 0.04 16.88
C GLN A 110 -3.26 1.54 16.76
N PRO A 111 -4.26 2.06 17.48
CA PRO A 111 -4.43 3.51 17.64
C PRO A 111 -3.16 4.15 18.21
N MET A 112 -2.77 5.29 17.66
CA MET A 112 -1.62 6.07 18.13
C MET A 112 -2.11 7.29 18.89
N ASN A 113 -1.43 7.65 19.98
CA ASN A 113 -1.75 8.85 20.75
C ASN A 113 -1.21 10.14 20.10
N GLU A 114 -0.13 10.00 19.33
CA GLU A 114 0.54 11.09 18.61
C GLU A 114 1.01 10.60 17.26
N PRO A 115 1.05 11.44 16.21
CA PRO A 115 1.64 11.08 14.93
C PRO A 115 3.09 10.66 15.14
N PRO A 116 3.54 9.54 14.58
CA PRO A 116 4.90 9.06 14.77
C PRO A 116 5.90 9.98 14.07
N ASP A 117 6.94 10.37 14.79
CA ASP A 117 8.07 11.14 14.24
C ASP A 117 9.07 10.24 13.46
N ALA A 118 8.94 8.93 13.58
CA ALA A 118 9.83 7.99 12.94
C ALA A 118 9.47 7.76 11.46
N LEU A 119 10.48 7.63 10.60
CA LEU A 119 10.32 7.39 9.17
C LEU A 119 9.41 6.19 8.84
N PHE A 120 9.39 5.18 9.71
CA PHE A 120 8.62 3.93 9.52
C PHE A 120 7.13 4.04 9.80
N HIS A 121 6.70 5.15 10.36
CA HIS A 121 5.31 5.42 10.67
C HIS A 121 4.87 6.69 9.95
N LEU A 122 5.09 6.72 8.64
CA LEU A 122 4.68 7.84 7.81
C LEU A 122 3.16 8.02 7.88
N PRO A 123 2.68 9.25 8.02
CA PRO A 123 1.26 9.56 7.94
C PRO A 123 0.80 9.46 6.49
N MET A 124 0.72 8.22 5.99
CA MET A 124 0.40 7.92 4.60
C MET A 124 -0.94 8.54 4.21
N PHE A 125 -1.02 9.05 2.99
CA PHE A 125 -2.23 9.64 2.45
C PHE A 125 -3.47 8.75 2.61
N ILE A 126 -3.33 7.44 2.37
CA ILE A 126 -4.41 6.45 2.52
C ILE A 126 -4.77 6.13 3.98
N MET A 127 -3.95 6.59 4.95
CA MET A 127 -4.19 6.43 6.39
C MET A 127 -4.64 7.75 7.02
N GLN A 128 -5.52 8.45 6.35
CA GLN A 128 -6.08 9.72 6.83
C GLN A 128 -7.59 9.74 6.63
N ASP A 129 -8.30 10.32 7.59
CA ASP A 129 -9.73 10.58 7.46
C ASP A 129 -10.01 11.99 6.91
N GLN A 130 -11.28 12.26 6.64
CA GLN A 130 -11.76 13.60 6.31
C GLN A 130 -11.63 14.51 7.54
N PRO A 131 -11.42 15.81 7.38
CA PRO A 131 -11.36 16.58 6.12
C PRO A 131 -9.97 16.58 5.44
N LYS A 132 -8.93 16.09 6.14
CA LYS A 132 -7.53 16.15 5.69
C LYS A 132 -7.33 15.39 4.39
N HIS A 133 -7.73 14.11 4.34
CA HIS A 133 -7.68 13.27 3.13
C HIS A 133 -8.37 13.96 1.94
N THR A 134 -9.60 14.45 2.14
CA THR A 134 -10.36 15.10 1.06
C THR A 134 -9.68 16.37 0.56
N GLY A 135 -9.09 17.16 1.45
CA GLY A 135 -8.34 18.36 1.10
C GLY A 135 -7.16 18.02 0.19
N GLN A 136 -6.29 17.12 0.63
CA GLN A 136 -5.11 16.70 -0.12
C GLN A 136 -5.47 16.04 -1.45
N ARG A 137 -6.48 15.17 -1.48
CA ARG A 137 -6.95 14.51 -2.70
C ARG A 137 -7.43 15.51 -3.76
N LYS A 138 -8.11 16.58 -3.35
CA LYS A 138 -8.59 17.62 -4.27
C LYS A 138 -7.46 18.35 -4.99
N GLU A 139 -6.30 18.52 -4.34
CA GLU A 139 -5.16 19.21 -4.95
C GLU A 139 -4.61 18.44 -6.16
N VAL A 140 -4.58 17.12 -6.10
CA VAL A 140 -4.01 16.27 -7.15
C VAL A 140 -5.05 15.70 -8.12
N ALA A 141 -6.34 15.74 -7.77
CA ALA A 141 -7.42 15.20 -8.60
C ALA A 141 -7.44 15.71 -10.05
N PRO A 142 -7.11 16.99 -10.35
CA PRO A 142 -7.09 17.49 -11.74
C PRO A 142 -6.15 16.71 -12.65
N MET A 143 -5.02 16.17 -12.13
CA MET A 143 -4.07 15.37 -12.91
C MET A 143 -4.69 14.06 -13.41
N PHE A 144 -5.64 13.49 -12.69
CA PHE A 144 -6.25 12.19 -12.97
C PHE A 144 -7.61 12.29 -13.67
N THR A 145 -7.97 13.47 -14.17
CA THR A 145 -9.18 13.63 -15.00
C THR A 145 -9.00 12.99 -16.37
N GLY A 146 -10.09 12.49 -16.96
CA GLY A 146 -10.05 11.91 -18.31
C GLY A 146 -9.49 12.86 -19.38
N ALA A 147 -9.76 14.16 -19.25
CA ALA A 147 -9.22 15.18 -20.14
C ALA A 147 -7.69 15.32 -20.00
N HIS A 148 -7.17 15.30 -18.77
CA HIS A 148 -5.73 15.40 -18.56
C HIS A 148 -5.00 14.10 -18.94
N LEU A 149 -5.57 12.96 -18.57
CA LEU A 149 -5.00 11.64 -18.95
C LEU A 149 -4.98 11.45 -20.48
N GLY A 150 -5.96 12.00 -21.21
CA GLY A 150 -5.96 11.99 -22.67
C GLY A 150 -4.73 12.66 -23.30
N ASN A 151 -4.13 13.63 -22.61
CA ASN A 151 -2.90 14.28 -23.08
C ASN A 151 -1.67 13.35 -23.05
N PHE A 152 -1.72 12.27 -22.26
CA PHE A 152 -0.65 11.29 -22.20
C PHE A 152 -0.78 10.17 -23.24
N GLU A 153 -1.89 10.05 -23.96
CA GLU A 153 -2.13 8.93 -24.86
C GLU A 153 -1.03 8.81 -25.94
N GLU A 154 -0.69 9.91 -26.60
CA GLU A 154 0.36 9.91 -27.63
C GLU A 154 1.72 9.57 -27.03
N LEU A 155 2.04 10.09 -25.85
CA LEU A 155 3.30 9.80 -25.15
C LEU A 155 3.38 8.34 -24.72
N ILE A 156 2.31 7.78 -24.15
CA ILE A 156 2.24 6.38 -23.78
C ILE A 156 2.42 5.49 -25.01
N ARG A 157 1.72 5.82 -26.10
CA ARG A 157 1.80 5.09 -27.38
C ARG A 157 3.22 5.11 -27.95
N SER A 158 3.85 6.29 -28.00
CA SER A 158 5.21 6.46 -28.51
C SER A 158 6.21 5.63 -27.68
N ARG A 159 6.16 5.73 -26.36
CA ARG A 159 7.03 4.95 -25.48
C ARG A 159 6.79 3.45 -25.58
N THR A 160 5.54 3.03 -25.72
CA THR A 160 5.20 1.62 -25.93
C THR A 160 5.81 1.11 -27.22
N VAL A 161 5.71 1.87 -28.33
CA VAL A 161 6.32 1.51 -29.61
C VAL A 161 7.85 1.41 -29.47
N GLU A 162 8.50 2.43 -28.87
CA GLU A 162 9.96 2.40 -28.66
C GLU A 162 10.42 1.16 -27.87
N ILE A 163 9.68 0.79 -26.82
CA ILE A 163 10.00 -0.38 -25.99
C ILE A 163 9.84 -1.66 -26.82
N LEU A 164 8.70 -1.82 -27.49
CA LEU A 164 8.40 -3.03 -28.27
C LEU A 164 9.32 -3.20 -29.47
N ASP A 165 9.67 -2.12 -30.17
CA ASP A 165 10.61 -2.13 -31.28
C ASP A 165 12.06 -2.41 -30.83
N GLY A 166 12.38 -2.16 -29.57
CA GLY A 166 13.69 -2.45 -28.95
C GLY A 166 13.84 -3.89 -28.45
N LEU A 167 12.78 -4.69 -28.44
CA LEU A 167 12.85 -6.07 -27.95
C LEU A 167 13.66 -6.97 -28.90
N PRO A 168 14.37 -7.98 -28.36
CA PRO A 168 15.14 -8.90 -29.18
C PRO A 168 14.24 -9.75 -30.08
N ASP A 169 14.58 -9.84 -31.38
CA ASP A 169 13.84 -10.66 -32.34
C ASP A 169 14.34 -12.11 -32.31
N GLY A 170 13.41 -13.05 -32.13
CA GLY A 170 13.69 -14.49 -32.12
C GLY A 170 14.38 -15.02 -30.87
N GLU A 171 14.54 -14.22 -29.81
CA GLU A 171 15.12 -14.60 -28.52
C GLU A 171 14.08 -14.45 -27.38
N SER A 172 14.35 -15.16 -26.28
CA SER A 172 13.53 -15.00 -25.08
C SER A 172 13.95 -13.74 -24.31
N PHE A 173 12.99 -13.00 -23.77
CA PHE A 173 13.22 -11.83 -22.93
C PHE A 173 12.27 -11.84 -21.72
N ASN A 174 12.56 -11.02 -20.72
CA ASN A 174 11.70 -10.86 -19.55
C ASN A 174 10.68 -9.76 -19.79
N TRP A 175 9.42 -10.13 -20.03
CA TRP A 175 8.35 -9.16 -20.25
C TRP A 175 8.19 -8.16 -19.11
N VAL A 176 8.39 -8.59 -17.86
CA VAL A 176 8.25 -7.71 -16.70
C VAL A 176 9.33 -6.64 -16.71
N ASP A 177 10.60 -7.04 -16.86
CA ASP A 177 11.73 -6.10 -16.81
C ASP A 177 11.78 -5.23 -18.08
N ASP A 178 11.66 -5.86 -19.25
CA ASP A 178 11.91 -5.19 -20.53
C ASP A 178 10.71 -4.36 -21.02
N VAL A 179 9.49 -4.65 -20.53
CA VAL A 179 8.26 -3.96 -21.00
C VAL A 179 7.52 -3.29 -19.84
N SER A 180 7.08 -4.05 -18.83
CA SER A 180 6.17 -3.53 -17.81
C SER A 180 6.84 -2.48 -16.93
N ILE A 181 8.04 -2.80 -16.42
CA ILE A 181 8.83 -1.88 -15.58
C ILE A 181 9.27 -0.66 -16.39
N GLU A 182 9.76 -0.87 -17.63
CA GLU A 182 10.20 0.23 -18.48
C GLU A 182 9.07 1.23 -18.77
N LEU A 183 7.90 0.77 -19.19
CA LEU A 183 6.79 1.65 -19.50
C LEU A 183 6.29 2.38 -18.25
N THR A 184 6.08 1.65 -17.15
CA THR A 184 5.56 2.22 -15.90
C THR A 184 6.52 3.24 -15.31
N SER A 185 7.80 2.91 -15.21
CA SER A 185 8.81 3.82 -14.63
C SER A 185 9.00 5.10 -15.45
N ARG A 186 8.99 4.99 -16.79
CA ARG A 186 9.02 6.17 -17.68
C ARG A 186 7.80 7.08 -17.48
N MET A 187 6.62 6.50 -17.27
CA MET A 187 5.41 7.29 -17.03
C MET A 187 5.42 7.92 -15.63
N LEU A 188 5.86 7.20 -14.60
CA LEU A 188 6.02 7.75 -13.24
C LEU A 188 7.00 8.91 -13.22
N ALA A 189 8.17 8.76 -13.87
CA ALA A 189 9.13 9.84 -13.98
C ALA A 189 8.53 11.10 -14.65
N THR A 190 7.63 10.91 -15.61
CA THR A 190 6.92 12.04 -16.25
C THR A 190 5.87 12.66 -15.31
N LEU A 191 5.12 11.85 -14.58
CA LEU A 191 4.09 12.35 -13.64
C LEU A 191 4.71 13.17 -12.50
N PHE A 192 5.90 12.76 -12.04
CA PHE A 192 6.65 13.47 -11.01
C PHE A 192 7.57 14.57 -11.56
N ASP A 193 7.72 14.66 -12.88
CA ASP A 193 8.68 15.55 -13.57
C ASP A 193 10.10 15.41 -13.01
N ILE A 194 10.57 14.16 -12.94
CA ILE A 194 11.95 13.81 -12.56
C ILE A 194 12.73 13.34 -13.78
N PRO A 195 14.08 13.39 -13.76
CA PRO A 195 14.92 12.90 -14.84
C PRO A 195 14.62 11.45 -15.23
N GLN A 196 14.54 11.16 -16.53
CA GLN A 196 14.23 9.79 -17.01
C GLN A 196 15.32 8.77 -16.61
N GLU A 197 16.57 9.22 -16.46
CA GLU A 197 17.66 8.40 -15.95
C GLU A 197 17.45 7.93 -14.50
N ASP A 198 16.66 8.65 -13.73
CA ASP A 198 16.34 8.32 -12.34
C ASP A 198 15.15 7.37 -12.16
N ARG A 199 14.44 7.04 -13.25
CA ARG A 199 13.21 6.21 -13.20
C ARG A 199 13.37 4.88 -12.48
N HIS A 200 14.53 4.24 -12.59
CA HIS A 200 14.80 2.95 -11.94
C HIS A 200 14.96 3.07 -10.42
N LYS A 201 15.27 4.26 -9.90
CA LYS A 201 15.25 4.51 -8.46
C LYS A 201 13.85 4.34 -7.88
N LEU A 202 12.79 4.73 -8.63
CA LEU A 202 11.41 4.57 -8.20
C LEU A 202 11.05 3.09 -8.01
N ILE A 203 11.48 2.24 -8.93
CA ILE A 203 11.27 0.79 -8.87
C ILE A 203 12.02 0.20 -7.68
N HIS A 204 13.31 0.56 -7.54
CA HIS A 204 14.13 0.10 -6.42
C HIS A 204 13.52 0.46 -5.06
N TRP A 205 13.05 1.68 -4.88
CA TRP A 205 12.44 2.10 -3.61
C TRP A 205 11.05 1.46 -3.39
N SER A 206 10.27 1.26 -4.45
CA SER A 206 9.01 0.51 -4.36
C SER A 206 9.25 -0.93 -3.89
N ASP A 207 10.21 -1.61 -4.49
CA ASP A 207 10.63 -2.95 -4.07
C ASP A 207 11.16 -2.97 -2.62
N THR A 208 11.88 -1.92 -2.21
CA THR A 208 12.39 -1.78 -0.85
C THR A 208 11.25 -1.71 0.16
N VAL A 209 10.22 -0.89 -0.11
CA VAL A 209 9.04 -0.78 0.78
C VAL A 209 8.35 -2.12 0.97
N GLU A 210 8.14 -2.85 -0.13
CA GLU A 210 7.46 -4.15 -0.09
C GLU A 210 8.28 -5.25 0.61
N ARG A 211 9.60 -5.14 0.57
CA ARG A 211 10.52 -6.22 0.97
C ARG A 211 11.39 -5.90 2.18
N ILE A 212 11.13 -4.78 2.85
CA ILE A 212 11.96 -4.29 3.96
C ILE A 212 12.11 -5.30 5.11
N SER A 213 11.10 -6.13 5.33
CA SER A 213 11.11 -7.19 6.35
C SER A 213 11.49 -8.57 5.80
N ASN A 214 11.90 -8.66 4.53
CA ASN A 214 12.26 -9.94 3.92
C ASN A 214 13.77 -10.16 4.02
N PRO A 215 14.24 -11.17 4.78
CA PRO A 215 15.66 -11.44 4.98
C PRO A 215 16.41 -11.91 3.72
N ASP A 216 15.70 -12.26 2.65
CA ASP A 216 16.31 -12.58 1.35
C ASP A 216 16.77 -11.32 0.60
N PHE A 217 16.33 -10.12 1.03
CA PHE A 217 16.65 -8.84 0.39
C PHE A 217 17.55 -7.97 1.26
N PHE A 218 17.30 -7.93 2.56
CA PHE A 218 18.08 -7.16 3.51
C PHE A 218 18.50 -8.05 4.67
N GLU A 219 19.75 -7.99 5.08
CA GLU A 219 20.23 -8.74 6.25
C GLU A 219 19.51 -8.27 7.53
N THR A 220 19.21 -6.97 7.58
CA THR A 220 18.45 -6.36 8.66
C THR A 220 17.42 -5.36 8.11
N PRO A 221 16.29 -5.14 8.81
CA PRO A 221 15.33 -4.08 8.45
C PRO A 221 15.98 -2.69 8.37
N GLU A 222 16.99 -2.42 9.21
CA GLU A 222 17.71 -1.16 9.25
C GLU A 222 18.40 -0.83 7.93
N GLU A 223 18.89 -1.82 7.19
CA GLU A 223 19.46 -1.62 5.85
C GLU A 223 18.40 -1.17 4.85
N GLY A 224 17.24 -1.81 4.85
CA GLY A 224 16.10 -1.39 4.04
C GLY A 224 15.65 0.03 4.37
N PHE A 225 15.66 0.39 5.64
CA PHE A 225 15.35 1.75 6.08
C PHE A 225 16.38 2.79 5.62
N GLN A 226 17.66 2.46 5.56
CA GLN A 226 18.69 3.33 4.99
C GLN A 226 18.44 3.60 3.49
N GLU A 227 17.95 2.61 2.75
CA GLU A 227 17.57 2.82 1.36
C GLU A 227 16.33 3.71 1.22
N LEU A 228 15.33 3.54 2.08
CA LEU A 228 14.16 4.43 2.12
C LEU A 228 14.52 5.85 2.55
N TRP A 229 15.57 6.02 3.36
CA TRP A 229 16.07 7.35 3.69
C TRP A 229 16.61 8.09 2.46
N LYS A 230 17.29 7.40 1.55
CA LYS A 230 17.73 7.97 0.27
C LYS A 230 16.55 8.39 -0.61
N CYS A 231 15.47 7.62 -0.60
CA CYS A 231 14.22 8.01 -1.25
C CYS A 231 13.67 9.31 -0.66
N PHE A 232 13.61 9.39 0.68
CA PHE A 232 13.18 10.58 1.38
C PHE A 232 14.03 11.81 1.01
N GLU A 233 15.35 11.71 1.08
CA GLU A 233 16.25 12.82 0.72
C GLU A 233 16.06 13.27 -0.72
N TYR A 234 15.92 12.33 -1.65
CA TYR A 234 15.68 12.60 -3.06
C TYR A 234 14.38 13.39 -3.27
N PHE A 235 13.26 12.88 -2.80
CA PHE A 235 11.97 13.54 -2.97
C PHE A 235 11.85 14.83 -2.17
N ASN A 236 12.42 14.91 -0.97
CA ASN A 236 12.45 16.13 -0.19
C ASN A 236 13.24 17.24 -0.90
N SER A 237 14.34 16.90 -1.56
CA SER A 237 15.11 17.89 -2.35
C SER A 237 14.29 18.47 -3.50
N ILE A 238 13.52 17.64 -4.21
CA ILE A 238 12.64 18.09 -5.29
C ILE A 238 11.49 18.94 -4.72
N TRP A 239 10.89 18.48 -3.61
CA TRP A 239 9.85 19.23 -2.93
C TRP A 239 10.26 20.66 -2.56
N GLU A 240 11.42 20.82 -1.93
CA GLU A 240 11.96 22.13 -1.55
C GLU A 240 12.29 22.97 -2.78
N GLU A 241 12.81 22.38 -3.85
CA GLU A 241 13.03 23.07 -5.13
C GLU A 241 11.71 23.61 -5.71
N ARG A 242 10.66 22.77 -5.74
CA ARG A 242 9.34 23.15 -6.27
C ARG A 242 8.66 24.22 -5.42
N LYS A 243 8.85 24.20 -4.10
CA LYS A 243 8.37 25.26 -3.20
C LYS A 243 9.09 26.60 -3.43
N ALA A 244 10.38 26.56 -3.67
CA ALA A 244 11.18 27.76 -3.92
C ALA A 244 10.94 28.36 -5.32
N ASN A 245 10.45 27.56 -6.27
CA ASN A 245 10.32 27.95 -7.66
C ASN A 245 8.86 28.27 -8.01
N ASP A 246 8.51 29.54 -8.15
CA ASP A 246 7.14 30.01 -8.39
C ASP A 246 6.66 29.81 -9.87
N GLN A 247 7.55 29.31 -10.73
CA GLN A 247 7.24 29.04 -12.14
C GLN A 247 6.68 27.63 -12.33
N GLY A 248 5.37 27.55 -12.27
CA GLY A 248 4.47 26.41 -12.34
C GLY A 248 4.87 25.23 -13.22
N GLY A 249 5.23 24.08 -12.60
CA GLY A 249 5.11 22.76 -13.21
C GLY A 249 3.67 22.24 -13.11
N GLY A 250 3.22 21.53 -14.13
CA GLY A 250 1.93 20.80 -14.10
C GLY A 250 2.10 19.37 -13.56
N ASP A 251 3.24 19.07 -12.95
CA ASP A 251 3.56 17.76 -12.37
C ASP A 251 2.98 17.59 -10.97
N LEU A 252 2.92 16.34 -10.50
CA LEU A 252 2.29 15.98 -9.25
C LEU A 252 2.98 16.63 -8.03
N ILE A 253 4.31 16.69 -8.01
CA ILE A 253 5.07 17.28 -6.90
C ILE A 253 4.82 18.79 -6.84
N SER A 254 4.81 19.46 -7.99
CA SER A 254 4.50 20.88 -8.07
C SER A 254 3.09 21.21 -7.62
N MET A 255 2.09 20.36 -7.95
CA MET A 255 0.71 20.52 -7.47
C MET A 255 0.64 20.40 -5.95
N LEU A 256 1.27 19.39 -5.37
CA LEU A 256 1.33 19.20 -3.93
C LEU A 256 2.09 20.36 -3.24
N ALA A 257 3.20 20.82 -3.79
CA ALA A 257 4.01 21.90 -3.22
C ALA A 257 3.28 23.25 -3.15
N ARG A 258 2.24 23.45 -3.98
CA ARG A 258 1.50 24.72 -4.09
C ARG A 258 0.05 24.64 -3.61
N GLY A 259 -0.50 23.45 -3.51
CA GLY A 259 -1.89 23.24 -3.09
C GLY A 259 -2.16 23.83 -1.71
N ASP A 260 -3.31 24.47 -1.52
CA ASP A 260 -3.65 25.10 -0.25
C ASP A 260 -3.70 24.10 0.90
N ALA A 261 -4.14 22.88 0.63
CA ALA A 261 -4.19 21.80 1.61
C ALA A 261 -2.87 21.05 1.83
N THR A 262 -1.86 21.26 0.94
CA THR A 262 -0.65 20.44 0.92
C THR A 262 0.66 21.23 1.08
N LYS A 263 0.70 22.49 0.67
CA LYS A 263 1.93 23.34 0.69
C LYS A 263 2.64 23.45 2.05
N ASN A 264 1.93 23.20 3.14
CA ASN A 264 2.43 23.27 4.51
C ASN A 264 2.65 21.88 5.12
N MET A 265 2.57 20.79 4.34
CA MET A 265 2.89 19.45 4.82
C MET A 265 4.32 19.41 5.36
N SER A 266 4.51 18.68 6.45
CA SER A 266 5.85 18.33 6.91
C SER A 266 6.52 17.38 5.89
N PRO A 267 7.86 17.26 5.89
CA PRO A 267 8.54 16.29 5.04
C PRO A 267 8.00 14.85 5.18
N ASN A 268 7.67 14.44 6.40
CA ASN A 268 7.09 13.10 6.64
C ASN A 268 5.69 12.95 6.04
N GLU A 269 4.85 13.98 6.10
CA GLU A 269 3.53 13.96 5.46
C GLU A 269 3.60 13.97 3.93
N PHE A 270 4.63 14.63 3.37
CA PHE A 270 4.84 14.64 1.93
C PHE A 270 5.31 13.27 1.42
N LEU A 271 6.17 12.59 2.17
CA LEU A 271 6.68 11.28 1.80
C LEU A 271 5.61 10.18 1.94
N GLY A 272 4.72 10.26 2.92
CA GLY A 272 3.61 9.33 3.15
C GLY A 272 2.46 9.51 2.17
#